data_2733034159cdf3cd07fc3f3fff67b9ff
#
_entry.id   2733034159cdf3cd07fc3f3fff67b9ff
#
_cell.length_a   1.000
_cell.length_b   1.000
_cell.length_c   1.000
_cell.angle_alpha   90.00
_cell.angle_beta   90.00
_cell.angle_gamma   90.00
#
_symmetry.space_group_name_H-M   'P 1'
#
loop_
_entity.id
_entity.type
_entity.pdbx_description
1 polymer ?
#
loop_
_entity_poly.entity_id
_entity_poly.type
_entity_poly.pdbx_seq_one_letter_code
_entity_poly.pdbx_strand_id
1 'polypeptide(L)'
;MGFEIGNHTETHASLPELSVEAQREEITATSERVEAIIGERPRFFRAPFGQNTEASREIAEEAGMELMNWTYGYDWESEYQNAPALADIMVNTEYLNHGANLLMHDRACTRDASAQIVEGLRDKGYALVDPETIASSEKEAAQ
;
A
#
# COMPACT_ATOMS: atom_id res chain seq x y z
N MET A 1 -6.20 -4.89 16.20
CA MET A 1 -6.98 -3.80 15.60
C MET A 1 -7.48 -4.14 14.19
N GLY A 2 -7.11 -5.27 13.62
CA GLY A 2 -7.61 -5.75 12.31
C GLY A 2 -7.07 -4.99 11.09
N PHE A 3 -5.94 -4.31 11.21
CA PHE A 3 -5.26 -3.71 10.07
C PHE A 3 -4.23 -4.68 9.50
N GLU A 4 -4.19 -4.80 8.18
CA GLU A 4 -3.11 -5.49 7.48
C GLU A 4 -1.84 -4.63 7.53
N ILE A 5 -0.72 -5.24 7.89
CA ILE A 5 0.59 -4.57 7.92
C ILE A 5 1.42 -5.07 6.73
N GLY A 6 1.77 -4.17 5.84
CA GLY A 6 2.64 -4.44 4.70
C GLY A 6 4.07 -3.98 4.92
N ASN A 7 4.97 -4.38 4.01
CA ASN A 7 6.36 -3.96 3.96
C ASN A 7 6.53 -2.79 2.98
N HIS A 8 7.26 -1.75 3.39
CA HIS A 8 7.54 -0.56 2.57
C HIS A 8 9.01 -0.14 2.66
N THR A 9 9.91 -1.11 2.85
CA THR A 9 11.36 -1.00 3.11
C THR A 9 11.70 -0.40 4.48
N GLU A 10 12.95 -0.50 4.87
CA GLU A 10 13.43 -0.05 6.20
C GLU A 10 13.63 1.46 6.26
N THR A 11 14.23 2.05 5.22
CA THR A 11 14.61 3.46 5.22
C THR A 11 13.87 4.31 4.19
N HIS A 12 12.95 3.70 3.43
CA HIS A 12 12.25 4.36 2.31
C HIS A 12 13.21 4.84 1.21
N ALA A 13 14.30 4.12 0.98
CA ALA A 13 15.27 4.45 -0.07
C ALA A 13 14.72 4.16 -1.47
N SER A 14 15.23 4.89 -2.47
CA SER A 14 14.97 4.63 -3.89
C SER A 14 15.64 3.31 -4.30
N LEU A 15 14.88 2.24 -4.47
CA LEU A 15 15.42 0.91 -4.77
C LEU A 15 16.27 0.87 -6.05
N PRO A 16 15.93 1.57 -7.15
CA PRO A 16 16.79 1.60 -8.34
C PRO A 16 18.20 2.17 -8.10
N GLU A 17 18.41 2.92 -7.02
CA GLU A 17 19.72 3.50 -6.67
C GLU A 17 20.57 2.58 -5.80
N LEU A 18 20.02 1.45 -5.35
CA LEU A 18 20.68 0.50 -4.45
C LEU A 18 21.20 -0.73 -5.20
N SER A 19 22.27 -1.33 -4.68
CA SER A 19 22.69 -2.67 -5.12
C SER A 19 21.62 -3.71 -4.76
N VAL A 20 21.67 -4.87 -5.41
CA VAL A 20 20.72 -5.98 -5.13
C VAL A 20 20.78 -6.40 -3.66
N GLU A 21 21.99 -6.45 -3.09
CA GLU A 21 22.21 -6.81 -1.69
C GLU A 21 21.57 -5.78 -0.75
N ALA A 22 21.72 -4.48 -1.05
CA ALA A 22 21.12 -3.42 -0.26
C ALA A 22 19.59 -3.41 -0.37
N GLN A 23 19.02 -3.69 -1.57
CA GLN A 23 17.58 -3.87 -1.73
C GLN A 23 17.05 -5.04 -0.88
N ARG A 24 17.77 -6.15 -0.86
CA ARG A 24 17.43 -7.31 -0.03
C ARG A 24 17.44 -6.96 1.46
N GLU A 25 18.45 -6.24 1.92
CA GLU A 25 18.54 -5.80 3.31
C GLU A 25 17.37 -4.89 3.69
N GLU A 26 17.05 -3.90 2.87
CA GLU A 26 15.91 -2.98 3.06
C GLU A 26 14.57 -3.73 3.22
N ILE A 27 14.34 -4.75 2.42
CA ILE A 27 13.09 -5.51 2.44
C ILE A 27 13.08 -6.52 3.59
N THR A 28 14.19 -7.25 3.80
CA THR A 28 14.26 -8.31 4.81
C THR A 28 14.23 -7.74 6.22
N ALA A 29 15.01 -6.67 6.50
CA ALA A 29 15.06 -6.06 7.82
C ALA A 29 13.68 -5.59 8.28
N THR A 30 12.90 -4.97 7.40
CA THR A 30 11.53 -4.56 7.71
C THR A 30 10.61 -5.76 7.98
N SER A 31 10.69 -6.82 7.17
CA SER A 31 9.87 -8.02 7.38
C SER A 31 10.16 -8.68 8.73
N GLU A 32 11.43 -8.80 9.09
CA GLU A 32 11.87 -9.36 10.38
C GLU A 32 11.41 -8.49 11.57
N ARG A 33 11.49 -7.17 11.42
CA ARG A 33 11.03 -6.23 12.45
C ARG A 33 9.52 -6.29 12.66
N VAL A 34 8.75 -6.36 11.59
CA VAL A 34 7.29 -6.51 11.66
C VAL A 34 6.95 -7.84 12.33
N GLU A 35 7.55 -8.95 11.90
CA GLU A 35 7.33 -10.28 12.50
C GLU A 35 7.67 -10.29 14.00
N ALA A 36 8.76 -9.65 14.40
CA ALA A 36 9.15 -9.56 15.81
C ALA A 36 8.13 -8.79 16.67
N ILE A 37 7.39 -7.85 16.11
CA ILE A 37 6.42 -7.00 16.84
C ILE A 37 5.03 -7.61 16.87
N ILE A 38 4.54 -8.12 15.73
CA ILE A 38 3.15 -8.61 15.61
C ILE A 38 3.02 -10.13 15.52
N GLY A 39 4.14 -10.87 15.37
CA GLY A 39 4.17 -12.34 15.31
C GLY A 39 3.90 -12.92 13.93
N GLU A 40 3.71 -12.09 12.91
CA GLU A 40 3.40 -12.50 11.54
C GLU A 40 4.26 -11.70 10.55
N ARG A 41 4.64 -12.35 9.44
CA ARG A 41 5.34 -11.66 8.34
C ARG A 41 4.37 -10.86 7.49
N PRO A 42 4.80 -9.71 6.94
CA PRO A 42 4.00 -8.98 5.97
C PRO A 42 3.66 -9.85 4.76
N ARG A 43 2.40 -9.80 4.32
CA ARG A 43 1.95 -10.47 3.09
C ARG A 43 2.06 -9.58 1.86
N PHE A 44 2.22 -8.28 2.05
CA PHE A 44 2.25 -7.30 0.97
C PHE A 44 3.52 -6.48 1.01
N PHE A 45 4.07 -6.19 -0.17
CA PHE A 45 5.19 -5.30 -0.36
C PHE A 45 4.82 -4.16 -1.31
N ARG A 46 5.13 -2.94 -0.92
CA ARG A 46 5.06 -1.75 -1.77
C ARG A 46 6.43 -1.09 -1.83
N ALA A 47 6.99 -0.95 -3.03
CA ALA A 47 8.26 -0.24 -3.20
C ALA A 47 8.08 1.26 -2.94
N PRO A 48 9.04 1.95 -2.30
CA PRO A 48 9.08 3.41 -2.24
C PRO A 48 8.93 4.02 -3.63
N PHE A 49 8.17 5.09 -3.72
CA PHE A 49 7.88 5.81 -4.98
C PHE A 49 7.21 4.94 -6.08
N GLY A 50 6.76 3.73 -5.75
CA GLY A 50 6.26 2.75 -6.71
C GLY A 50 7.32 2.14 -7.61
N GLN A 51 8.59 2.39 -7.33
CA GLN A 51 9.73 2.03 -8.17
C GLN A 51 10.25 0.63 -7.87
N ASN A 52 9.58 -0.38 -8.40
CA ASN A 52 10.06 -1.75 -8.34
C ASN A 52 11.21 -1.98 -9.32
N THR A 53 12.22 -2.74 -8.88
CA THR A 53 13.26 -3.32 -9.74
C THR A 53 12.96 -4.80 -9.98
N GLU A 54 13.66 -5.45 -10.88
CA GLU A 54 13.60 -6.91 -11.05
C GLU A 54 14.00 -7.61 -9.73
N ALA A 55 15.11 -7.17 -9.13
CA ALA A 55 15.58 -7.72 -7.85
C ALA A 55 14.54 -7.55 -6.71
N SER A 56 13.91 -6.38 -6.58
CA SER A 56 12.91 -6.17 -5.52
C SER A 56 11.66 -7.05 -5.70
N ARG A 57 11.28 -7.35 -6.95
CA ARG A 57 10.18 -8.27 -7.27
C ARG A 57 10.52 -9.69 -6.86
N GLU A 58 11.70 -10.16 -7.25
CA GLU A 58 12.19 -11.49 -6.90
C GLU A 58 12.32 -11.66 -5.37
N ILE A 59 12.86 -10.66 -4.66
CA ILE A 59 12.99 -10.68 -3.22
C ILE A 59 11.62 -10.74 -2.52
N ALA A 60 10.65 -9.98 -3.01
CA ALA A 60 9.30 -10.00 -2.45
C ALA A 60 8.62 -11.36 -2.70
N GLU A 61 8.76 -11.93 -3.90
CA GLU A 61 8.24 -13.25 -4.25
C GLU A 61 8.88 -14.36 -3.41
N GLU A 62 10.22 -14.38 -3.27
CA GLU A 62 10.96 -15.31 -2.39
C GLU A 62 10.48 -15.24 -0.94
N ALA A 63 10.06 -14.07 -0.49
CA ALA A 63 9.53 -13.85 0.86
C ALA A 63 8.01 -14.12 0.98
N GLY A 64 7.35 -14.58 -0.09
CA GLY A 64 5.90 -14.84 -0.11
C GLY A 64 5.04 -13.59 -0.06
N MET A 65 5.57 -12.43 -0.47
CA MET A 65 4.83 -11.17 -0.45
C MET A 65 4.25 -10.84 -1.82
N GLU A 66 2.99 -10.40 -1.82
CA GLU A 66 2.32 -9.84 -2.99
C GLU A 66 2.75 -8.39 -3.22
N LEU A 67 3.05 -8.06 -4.47
CA LEU A 67 3.40 -6.70 -4.86
C LEU A 67 2.15 -5.83 -4.92
N MET A 68 2.12 -4.77 -4.13
CA MET A 68 1.05 -3.79 -4.13
C MET A 68 1.56 -2.45 -4.65
N ASN A 69 0.82 -1.87 -5.57
CA ASN A 69 1.00 -0.49 -5.99
C ASN A 69 -0.33 0.25 -5.77
N TRP A 70 -0.56 1.37 -6.42
CA TRP A 70 -1.80 2.14 -6.28
C TRP A 70 -2.37 2.54 -7.64
N THR A 71 -3.66 2.77 -7.65
CA THR A 71 -4.36 3.33 -8.81
C THR A 71 -4.25 4.84 -8.80
N TYR A 72 -4.51 5.47 -7.64
CA TYR A 72 -4.38 6.91 -7.45
C TYR A 72 -4.22 7.28 -5.97
N GLY A 73 -3.80 8.53 -5.74
CA GLY A 73 -3.72 9.18 -4.44
C GLY A 73 -3.38 10.65 -4.63
N TYR A 74 -3.71 11.49 -3.65
CA TYR A 74 -3.59 12.95 -3.81
C TYR A 74 -3.14 13.67 -2.54
N ASP A 75 -3.01 13.01 -1.40
CA ASP A 75 -2.75 13.66 -0.11
C ASP A 75 -1.37 14.29 0.03
N TRP A 76 -0.46 14.08 -0.92
CA TRP A 76 0.85 14.76 -1.00
C TRP A 76 0.84 16.01 -1.88
N GLU A 77 -0.21 16.23 -2.66
CA GLU A 77 -0.32 17.37 -3.55
C GLU A 77 -0.77 18.62 -2.79
N SER A 78 -0.18 19.77 -3.12
CA SER A 78 -0.43 21.02 -2.38
C SER A 78 -1.88 21.49 -2.43
N GLU A 79 -2.61 21.15 -3.47
CA GLU A 79 -4.01 21.52 -3.66
C GLU A 79 -4.94 20.80 -2.68
N TYR A 80 -4.55 19.60 -2.20
CA TYR A 80 -5.40 18.72 -1.40
C TYR A 80 -4.93 18.60 0.06
N GLN A 81 -4.25 19.61 0.60
CA GLN A 81 -3.77 19.63 1.99
C GLN A 81 -4.86 19.94 3.04
N ASN A 82 -6.13 19.98 2.63
CA ASN A 82 -7.27 20.12 3.54
C ASN A 82 -8.29 19.00 3.32
N ALA A 83 -9.00 18.64 4.40
CA ALA A 83 -9.88 17.47 4.39
C ALA A 83 -11.01 17.55 3.34
N PRO A 84 -11.74 18.66 3.15
CA PRO A 84 -12.79 18.73 2.15
C PRO A 84 -12.29 18.55 0.71
N ALA A 85 -11.18 19.21 0.34
CA ALA A 85 -10.61 19.08 -1.01
C ALA A 85 -10.06 17.66 -1.26
N LEU A 86 -9.39 17.08 -0.26
CA LEU A 86 -8.91 15.72 -0.35
C LEU A 86 -10.06 14.72 -0.49
N ALA A 87 -11.10 14.83 0.33
CA ALA A 87 -12.24 13.94 0.25
C ALA A 87 -12.94 14.03 -1.10
N ASP A 88 -13.12 15.24 -1.63
CA ASP A 88 -13.76 15.44 -2.93
C ASP A 88 -12.96 14.76 -4.06
N ILE A 89 -11.66 15.03 -4.18
CA ILE A 89 -10.86 14.45 -5.25
C ILE A 89 -10.71 12.93 -5.13
N MET A 90 -10.58 12.40 -3.91
CA MET A 90 -10.45 10.95 -3.69
C MET A 90 -11.71 10.17 -4.11
N VAL A 91 -12.88 10.82 -4.08
CA VAL A 91 -14.18 10.22 -4.42
C VAL A 91 -14.62 10.54 -5.86
N ASN A 92 -14.15 11.65 -6.44
CA ASN A 92 -14.63 12.16 -7.73
C ASN A 92 -13.60 12.12 -8.86
N THR A 93 -12.41 11.56 -8.63
CA THR A 93 -11.40 11.41 -9.69
C THR A 93 -11.86 10.48 -10.80
N GLU A 94 -11.40 10.74 -12.03
CA GLU A 94 -11.61 9.86 -13.20
C GLU A 94 -10.92 8.49 -13.07
N TYR A 95 -9.93 8.37 -12.16
CA TYR A 95 -9.21 7.11 -11.92
C TYR A 95 -9.95 6.16 -10.98
N LEU A 96 -11.04 6.59 -10.35
CA LEU A 96 -11.86 5.73 -9.49
C LEU A 96 -12.61 4.68 -10.34
N ASN A 97 -12.30 3.42 -10.09
CA ASN A 97 -12.93 2.28 -10.75
C ASN A 97 -13.02 1.08 -9.81
N HIS A 98 -13.68 0.01 -10.25
CA HIS A 98 -13.73 -1.25 -9.50
C HIS A 98 -12.33 -1.86 -9.41
N GLY A 99 -11.93 -2.22 -8.17
CA GLY A 99 -10.60 -2.75 -7.87
C GLY A 99 -9.53 -1.66 -7.68
N ALA A 100 -9.91 -0.37 -7.63
CA ALA A 100 -8.96 0.70 -7.39
C ALA A 100 -8.28 0.53 -6.01
N ASN A 101 -6.96 0.68 -6.00
CA ASN A 101 -6.14 0.75 -4.79
C ASN A 101 -5.78 2.21 -4.52
N LEU A 102 -6.22 2.74 -3.40
CA LEU A 102 -6.07 4.15 -3.03
C LEU A 102 -4.84 4.34 -2.14
N LEU A 103 -3.91 5.20 -2.58
CA LEU A 103 -2.74 5.56 -1.79
C LEU A 103 -3.04 6.79 -0.93
N MET A 104 -2.76 6.66 0.35
CA MET A 104 -2.81 7.76 1.32
C MET A 104 -1.67 7.59 2.33
N HIS A 105 -1.26 8.69 2.95
CA HIS A 105 -0.19 8.72 3.95
C HIS A 105 -0.74 9.14 5.31
N ASP A 106 0.04 8.94 6.37
CA ASP A 106 -0.29 9.39 7.72
C ASP A 106 -0.12 10.91 7.85
N ARG A 107 -1.14 11.64 7.40
CA ARG A 107 -1.22 13.10 7.41
C ARG A 107 -2.49 13.59 8.12
N ALA A 108 -2.46 14.80 8.63
CA ALA A 108 -3.63 15.39 9.28
C ALA A 108 -4.81 15.52 8.32
N CYS A 109 -4.58 15.98 7.08
CA CYS A 109 -5.63 16.09 6.06
C CYS A 109 -6.24 14.72 5.73
N THR A 110 -5.43 13.66 5.65
CA THR A 110 -5.89 12.29 5.41
C THR A 110 -6.75 11.77 6.55
N ARG A 111 -6.27 11.91 7.79
CA ARG A 111 -7.04 11.55 8.98
C ARG A 111 -8.41 12.25 9.01
N ASP A 112 -8.43 13.55 8.77
CA ASP A 112 -9.63 14.36 8.87
C ASP A 112 -10.60 14.12 7.68
N ALA A 113 -10.09 13.68 6.51
CA ALA A 113 -10.87 13.35 5.33
C ALA A 113 -11.41 11.90 5.33
N SER A 114 -10.82 11.00 6.11
CA SER A 114 -11.05 9.54 5.99
C SER A 114 -12.52 9.14 6.07
N ALA A 115 -13.29 9.71 7.00
CA ALA A 115 -14.72 9.40 7.14
C ALA A 115 -15.50 9.81 5.88
N GLN A 116 -15.26 11.01 5.35
CA GLN A 116 -15.93 11.53 4.16
C GLN A 116 -15.56 10.71 2.90
N ILE A 117 -14.30 10.27 2.79
CA ILE A 117 -13.86 9.40 1.70
C ILE A 117 -14.61 8.07 1.74
N VAL A 118 -14.66 7.41 2.90
CA VAL A 118 -15.34 6.13 3.07
C VAL A 118 -16.84 6.24 2.78
N GLU A 119 -17.50 7.25 3.31
CA GLU A 119 -18.92 7.51 3.06
C GLU A 119 -19.19 7.80 1.58
N GLY A 120 -18.41 8.68 0.96
CA GLY A 120 -18.56 9.03 -0.44
C GLY A 120 -18.34 7.85 -1.40
N LEU A 121 -17.39 6.97 -1.12
CA LEU A 121 -17.19 5.75 -1.90
C LEU A 121 -18.39 4.80 -1.77
N ARG A 122 -18.92 4.62 -0.56
CA ARG A 122 -20.11 3.80 -0.31
C ARG A 122 -21.36 4.36 -0.99
N ASP A 123 -21.56 5.67 -0.95
CA ASP A 123 -22.68 6.36 -1.62
C ASP A 123 -22.64 6.17 -3.14
N LYS A 124 -21.45 6.02 -3.72
CA LYS A 124 -21.25 5.66 -5.12
C LYS A 124 -21.40 4.16 -5.41
N GLY A 125 -21.67 3.34 -4.40
CA GLY A 125 -21.88 1.90 -4.53
C GLY A 125 -20.60 1.06 -4.51
N TYR A 126 -19.46 1.63 -4.11
CA TYR A 126 -18.23 0.86 -3.92
C TYR A 126 -18.23 0.14 -2.56
N ALA A 127 -17.81 -1.11 -2.59
CA ALA A 127 -17.47 -1.86 -1.37
C ALA A 127 -15.98 -1.65 -1.06
N LEU A 128 -15.66 -1.48 0.22
CA LEU A 128 -14.28 -1.49 0.69
C LEU A 128 -13.89 -2.95 0.93
N VAL A 129 -12.85 -3.39 0.25
CA VAL A 129 -12.38 -4.77 0.32
C VAL A 129 -11.63 -5.00 1.63
N ASP A 130 -11.96 -6.10 2.30
CA ASP A 130 -11.18 -6.60 3.41
C ASP A 130 -9.85 -7.16 2.87
N PRO A 131 -8.69 -6.62 3.29
CA PRO A 131 -7.40 -7.06 2.78
C PRO A 131 -7.11 -8.55 3.06
N GLU A 132 -7.72 -9.16 4.08
CA GLU A 132 -7.59 -10.60 4.31
C GLU A 132 -8.19 -11.45 3.19
N THR A 133 -9.11 -10.89 2.41
CA THR A 133 -9.76 -11.57 1.27
C THR A 133 -8.97 -11.45 -0.03
N ILE A 134 -7.91 -10.65 -0.07
CA ILE A 134 -7.03 -10.55 -1.24
C ILE A 134 -6.21 -11.84 -1.29
N ALA A 135 -6.39 -12.60 -2.37
CA ALA A 135 -5.67 -13.84 -2.58
C ALA A 135 -4.17 -13.57 -2.74
N SER A 136 -3.34 -14.38 -2.11
CA SER A 136 -1.91 -14.45 -2.43
C SER A 136 -1.68 -15.48 -3.54
N SER A 137 -0.67 -15.29 -4.37
CA SER A 137 -0.30 -16.21 -5.46
C SER A 137 -0.09 -17.65 -4.98
N GLU A 138 0.32 -17.85 -3.72
CA GLU A 138 0.43 -19.17 -3.11
C GLU A 138 -0.91 -19.88 -2.88
N LYS A 139 -2.00 -19.13 -2.66
CA LYS A 139 -3.34 -19.73 -2.45
C LYS A 139 -4.00 -20.20 -3.75
N GLU A 140 -3.67 -19.60 -4.89
CA GLU A 140 -4.19 -20.04 -6.19
C GLU A 140 -3.52 -21.31 -6.71
N ALA A 141 -2.26 -21.54 -6.35
CA ALA A 141 -1.51 -22.75 -6.74
C ALA A 141 -1.93 -24.02 -5.96
N ALA A 142 -2.70 -23.88 -4.89
CA ALA A 142 -3.14 -24.98 -4.00
C ALA A 142 -4.60 -25.44 -4.23
N GLN A 143 -5.29 -24.90 -5.24
CA GLN A 143 -6.63 -25.33 -5.69
C GLN A 143 -6.57 -25.99 -7.06
#